data_ba5ce615ae079a8fb8254090bb4d04bd
#
_entry.id   ba5ce615ae079a8fb8254090bb4d04bd
#
_cell.length_a   1.000
_cell.length_b   1.000
_cell.length_c   1.000
_cell.angle_alpha   90.00
_cell.angle_beta   90.00
_cell.angle_gamma   90.00
#
_symmetry.space_group_name_H-M   'P 1'
#
loop_
_entity.id
_entity.type
_entity.pdbx_description
1 polymer ?
#
loop_
_entity_poly.entity_id
_entity_poly.type
_entity_poly.pdbx_seq_one_letter_code
_entity_poly.pdbx_strand_id
1 'polypeptide(L)'
;MGPDWLVEADTPTYVYALFGGVVGIVVVTAHNLFVGAESYYSLSGAFVGSGVAGFLAANGSGHFKRAGMGAGILGTVPAFAWSSRFFREWFLTAASEGGPVFAVVLLCFFVLAIGTIALLIGAFGGFFGGWLAGQLDPTCND
;
A
#
# COMPACT_ATOMS: atom_id res chain seq x y z
N MET A 1 -26.73 -33.76 -2.47
CA MET A 1 -26.39 -33.15 -1.20
C MET A 1 -24.91 -33.40 -0.97
N GLY A 2 -24.05 -32.41 -1.31
CA GLY A 2 -22.62 -32.45 -0.99
C GLY A 2 -22.43 -32.07 0.47
N PRO A 3 -21.35 -32.51 1.13
CA PRO A 3 -21.15 -32.24 2.52
C PRO A 3 -20.86 -30.74 2.73
N ASP A 4 -21.72 -30.05 3.47
CA ASP A 4 -21.69 -28.59 3.78
C ASP A 4 -20.46 -28.11 4.59
N TRP A 5 -19.51 -29.02 4.84
CA TRP A 5 -18.26 -28.70 5.54
C TRP A 5 -17.12 -28.24 4.61
N LEU A 6 -17.31 -28.29 3.29
CA LEU A 6 -16.51 -27.53 2.33
C LEU A 6 -17.04 -26.09 2.25
N VAL A 7 -17.22 -25.44 3.40
CA VAL A 7 -17.28 -23.99 3.47
C VAL A 7 -15.94 -23.54 2.98
N GLU A 8 -15.91 -23.07 1.75
CA GLU A 8 -14.80 -22.35 1.14
C GLU A 8 -14.39 -21.30 2.17
N ALA A 9 -13.25 -21.54 2.83
CA ALA A 9 -12.77 -20.66 3.88
C ALA A 9 -12.44 -19.33 3.20
N ASP A 10 -13.40 -18.41 3.24
CA ASP A 10 -13.33 -17.09 2.62
C ASP A 10 -12.04 -16.42 3.16
N THR A 11 -10.99 -16.43 2.34
CA THR A 11 -9.69 -15.91 2.76
C THR A 11 -9.88 -14.45 3.16
N PRO A 12 -9.62 -14.09 4.41
CA PRO A 12 -9.95 -12.76 4.89
C PRO A 12 -9.15 -11.70 4.12
N THR A 13 -9.79 -10.59 3.80
CA THR A 13 -9.26 -9.48 2.97
C THR A 13 -7.88 -8.99 3.43
N TYR A 14 -7.58 -9.05 4.74
CA TYR A 14 -6.28 -8.64 5.27
C TYR A 14 -5.12 -9.52 4.81
N VAL A 15 -5.35 -10.81 4.49
CA VAL A 15 -4.32 -11.71 3.97
C VAL A 15 -3.84 -11.25 2.60
N TYR A 16 -4.77 -10.85 1.73
CA TYR A 16 -4.44 -10.28 0.42
C TYR A 16 -3.72 -8.94 0.54
N ALA A 17 -4.13 -8.10 1.51
CA ALA A 17 -3.46 -6.84 1.80
C ALA A 17 -2.02 -7.06 2.28
N LEU A 18 -1.78 -8.02 3.17
CA LEU A 18 -0.45 -8.40 3.64
C LEU A 18 0.43 -8.90 2.50
N PHE A 19 -0.09 -9.82 1.68
CA PHE A 19 0.66 -10.37 0.56
C PHE A 19 1.05 -9.28 -0.45
N GLY A 20 0.08 -8.46 -0.87
CA GLY A 20 0.35 -7.32 -1.76
C GLY A 20 1.28 -6.29 -1.13
N GLY A 21 1.17 -6.04 0.18
CA GLY A 21 2.08 -5.16 0.91
C GLY A 21 3.52 -5.67 0.89
N VAL A 22 3.74 -6.96 1.12
CA VAL A 22 5.07 -7.60 1.02
C VAL A 22 5.62 -7.48 -0.40
N VAL A 23 4.82 -7.75 -1.44
CA VAL A 23 5.22 -7.56 -2.84
C VAL A 23 5.62 -6.09 -3.08
N GLY A 24 4.84 -5.13 -2.60
CA GLY A 24 5.14 -3.70 -2.70
C GLY A 24 6.47 -3.35 -2.04
N ILE A 25 6.74 -3.86 -0.83
CA ILE A 25 8.00 -3.67 -0.11
C ILE A 25 9.19 -4.21 -0.91
N VAL A 26 9.05 -5.42 -1.45
CA VAL A 26 10.13 -6.05 -2.26
C VAL A 26 10.39 -5.23 -3.51
N VAL A 27 9.35 -4.79 -4.22
CA VAL A 27 9.49 -3.98 -5.45
C VAL A 27 10.15 -2.63 -5.15
N VAL A 28 9.72 -1.92 -4.10
CA VAL A 28 10.33 -0.64 -3.70
C VAL A 28 11.80 -0.84 -3.31
N THR A 29 12.08 -1.85 -2.51
CA THR A 29 13.45 -2.13 -2.04
C THR A 29 14.35 -2.50 -3.21
N ALA A 30 13.91 -3.38 -4.09
CA ALA A 30 14.65 -3.75 -5.29
C ALA A 30 14.89 -2.54 -6.20
N HIS A 31 13.86 -1.74 -6.45
CA HIS A 31 13.98 -0.52 -7.27
C HIS A 31 15.04 0.43 -6.69
N ASN A 32 15.00 0.70 -5.39
CA ASN A 32 15.97 1.60 -4.73
C ASN A 32 17.40 1.04 -4.73
N LEU A 33 17.57 -0.28 -4.66
CA LEU A 33 18.89 -0.90 -4.75
C LEU A 33 19.49 -0.82 -6.15
N PHE A 34 18.67 -0.92 -7.20
CA PHE A 34 19.15 -0.92 -8.59
C PHE A 34 19.30 0.47 -9.19
N VAL A 35 18.43 1.43 -8.81
CA VAL A 35 18.41 2.77 -9.42
C VAL A 35 19.25 3.78 -8.62
N GLY A 36 19.66 3.42 -7.39
CA GLY A 36 20.40 4.31 -6.50
C GLY A 36 19.45 5.26 -5.74
N ALA A 37 19.52 5.22 -4.41
CA ALA A 37 18.60 5.88 -3.50
C ALA A 37 18.73 7.43 -3.45
N GLU A 38 19.47 8.05 -4.36
CA GLU A 38 19.85 9.46 -4.19
C GLU A 38 18.77 10.48 -4.56
N SER A 39 17.69 10.12 -5.25
CA SER A 39 16.88 11.21 -5.81
C SER A 39 15.36 11.07 -5.78
N TYR A 40 14.73 9.89 -5.79
CA TYR A 40 13.28 9.81 -5.91
C TYR A 40 12.69 8.60 -5.19
N TYR A 41 11.77 8.86 -4.23
CA TYR A 41 10.92 7.82 -3.66
C TYR A 41 9.91 7.35 -4.69
N SER A 42 10.09 6.16 -5.21
CA SER A 42 9.16 5.59 -6.17
C SER A 42 7.94 5.01 -5.43
N LEU A 43 6.78 5.62 -5.63
CA LEU A 43 5.48 5.09 -5.20
C LEU A 43 4.99 3.93 -6.09
N SER A 44 5.75 3.59 -7.14
CA SER A 44 5.42 2.51 -8.08
C SER A 44 5.25 1.16 -7.38
N GLY A 45 6.08 0.85 -6.37
CA GLY A 45 5.97 -0.38 -5.62
C GLY A 45 4.68 -0.48 -4.80
N ALA A 46 4.22 0.61 -4.21
CA ALA A 46 2.94 0.65 -3.51
C ALA A 46 1.77 0.42 -4.49
N PHE A 47 1.84 0.97 -5.70
CA PHE A 47 0.85 0.75 -6.75
C PHE A 47 0.86 -0.71 -7.24
N VAL A 48 2.03 -1.28 -7.52
CA VAL A 48 2.15 -2.69 -7.94
C VAL A 48 1.66 -3.63 -6.84
N GLY A 49 2.08 -3.42 -5.60
CA GLY A 49 1.65 -4.24 -4.46
C GLY A 49 0.13 -4.18 -4.24
N SER A 50 -0.46 -2.99 -4.34
CA SER A 50 -1.91 -2.82 -4.21
C SER A 50 -2.68 -3.41 -5.39
N GLY A 51 -2.12 -3.37 -6.61
CA GLY A 51 -2.67 -4.05 -7.78
C GLY A 51 -2.72 -5.56 -7.62
N VAL A 52 -1.63 -6.16 -7.13
CA VAL A 52 -1.57 -7.60 -6.81
C VAL A 52 -2.57 -7.96 -5.72
N ALA A 53 -2.65 -7.18 -4.63
CA ALA A 53 -3.63 -7.41 -3.56
C ALA A 53 -5.07 -7.33 -4.09
N GLY A 54 -5.38 -6.34 -4.93
CA GLY A 54 -6.69 -6.16 -5.53
C GLY A 54 -7.06 -7.29 -6.47
N PHE A 55 -6.13 -7.74 -7.31
CA PHE A 55 -6.31 -8.87 -8.21
C PHE A 55 -6.64 -10.17 -7.46
N LEU A 56 -5.85 -10.49 -6.44
CA LEU A 56 -6.07 -11.70 -5.63
C LEU A 56 -7.39 -11.62 -4.83
N ALA A 57 -7.70 -10.45 -4.25
CA ALA A 57 -8.92 -10.27 -3.49
C ALA A 57 -10.18 -10.30 -4.37
N ALA A 58 -10.11 -9.90 -5.63
CA ALA A 58 -11.22 -9.99 -6.56
C ALA A 58 -11.65 -11.45 -6.80
N ASN A 59 -10.66 -12.36 -6.88
CA ASN A 59 -10.90 -13.78 -7.09
C ASN A 59 -11.27 -14.55 -5.80
N GLY A 60 -11.14 -13.91 -4.63
CA GLY A 60 -11.40 -14.56 -3.34
C GLY A 60 -12.48 -13.85 -2.53
N SER A 61 -12.14 -12.76 -1.85
CA SER A 61 -13.06 -12.07 -0.92
C SER A 61 -13.99 -11.05 -1.57
N GLY A 62 -13.79 -10.69 -2.84
CA GLY A 62 -14.51 -9.63 -3.54
C GLY A 62 -14.21 -8.19 -3.06
N HIS A 63 -13.45 -8.01 -1.97
CA HIS A 63 -13.17 -6.70 -1.36
C HIS A 63 -11.85 -6.08 -1.86
N PHE A 64 -11.64 -6.07 -3.17
CA PHE A 64 -10.39 -5.65 -3.82
C PHE A 64 -9.92 -4.23 -3.46
N LYS A 65 -10.82 -3.26 -3.27
CA LYS A 65 -10.46 -1.89 -2.87
C LYS A 65 -9.84 -1.87 -1.47
N ARG A 66 -10.43 -2.59 -0.50
CA ARG A 66 -9.93 -2.66 0.87
C ARG A 66 -8.57 -3.36 0.94
N ALA A 67 -8.42 -4.45 0.20
CA ALA A 67 -7.14 -5.16 0.09
C ALA A 67 -6.06 -4.24 -0.52
N GLY A 68 -6.36 -3.52 -1.59
CA GLY A 68 -5.46 -2.55 -2.22
C GLY A 68 -5.06 -1.40 -1.29
N MET A 69 -6.02 -0.82 -0.55
CA MET A 69 -5.74 0.24 0.44
C MET A 69 -4.76 -0.24 1.52
N GLY A 70 -5.02 -1.44 2.10
CA GLY A 70 -4.12 -2.04 3.10
C GLY A 70 -2.73 -2.31 2.56
N ALA A 71 -2.63 -2.86 1.36
CA ALA A 71 -1.35 -3.09 0.69
C ALA A 71 -0.60 -1.79 0.35
N GLY A 72 -1.33 -0.73 -0.04
CA GLY A 72 -0.76 0.59 -0.29
C GLY A 72 -0.10 1.19 0.95
N ILE A 73 -0.76 1.11 2.11
CA ILE A 73 -0.17 1.56 3.39
C ILE A 73 1.09 0.76 3.73
N LEU A 74 1.03 -0.57 3.65
CA LEU A 74 2.18 -1.43 3.94
C LEU A 74 3.35 -1.17 3.00
N GLY A 75 3.07 -0.96 1.71
CA GLY A 75 4.07 -0.65 0.68
C GLY A 75 4.81 0.67 0.90
N THR A 76 4.28 1.59 1.73
CA THR A 76 4.95 2.85 2.07
C THR A 76 5.93 2.73 3.24
N VAL A 77 5.90 1.64 4.01
CA VAL A 77 6.79 1.45 5.18
C VAL A 77 8.27 1.62 4.86
N PRO A 78 8.83 1.05 3.77
CA PRO A 78 10.23 1.25 3.41
C PRO A 78 10.57 2.73 3.14
N ALA A 79 9.64 3.47 2.51
CA ALA A 79 9.84 4.88 2.24
C ALA A 79 9.99 5.69 3.53
N PHE A 80 9.18 5.38 4.57
CA PHE A 80 9.31 5.99 5.89
C PHE A 80 10.64 5.63 6.57
N ALA A 81 11.04 4.36 6.51
CA ALA A 81 12.31 3.93 7.11
C ALA A 81 13.50 4.65 6.46
N TRP A 82 13.49 4.78 5.15
CA TRP A 82 14.56 5.44 4.39
C TRP A 82 14.58 6.95 4.61
N SER A 83 13.42 7.57 4.73
CA SER A 83 13.26 9.00 4.97
C SER A 83 13.51 9.41 6.43
N SER A 84 13.75 8.46 7.32
CA SER A 84 13.85 8.74 8.78
C SER A 84 14.92 9.79 9.12
N ARG A 85 16.05 9.80 8.40
CA ARG A 85 17.12 10.80 8.59
C ARG A 85 16.65 12.19 8.19
N PHE A 86 16.03 12.33 7.01
CA PHE A 86 15.48 13.59 6.52
C PHE A 86 14.39 14.14 7.46
N PHE A 87 13.47 13.28 7.92
CA PHE A 87 12.44 13.66 8.88
C PHE A 87 13.01 14.13 10.21
N ARG A 88 14.07 13.49 10.70
CA ARG A 88 14.71 13.88 11.93
C ARG A 88 15.35 15.27 11.82
N GLU A 89 16.12 15.52 10.78
CA GLU A 89 16.78 16.80 10.56
C GLU A 89 15.76 17.92 10.40
N TRP A 90 14.74 17.69 9.57
CA TRP A 90 13.67 18.63 9.35
C TRP A 90 12.85 18.92 10.62
N PHE A 91 12.54 17.89 11.42
CA PHE A 91 11.86 18.06 12.70
C PHE A 91 12.66 18.89 13.69
N LEU A 92 13.97 18.65 13.78
CA LEU A 92 14.86 19.42 14.67
C LEU A 92 14.94 20.90 14.24
N THR A 93 15.01 21.16 12.92
CA THR A 93 14.99 22.53 12.38
C THR A 93 13.66 23.22 12.68
N ALA A 94 12.53 22.57 12.41
CA ALA A 94 11.21 23.11 12.69
C ALA A 94 11.00 23.39 14.20
N ALA A 95 11.55 22.53 15.07
CA ALA A 95 11.47 22.69 16.52
C ALA A 95 12.33 23.85 17.00
N SER A 96 13.50 24.11 16.37
CA SER A 96 14.38 25.23 16.73
C SER A 96 13.83 26.59 16.30
N GLU A 97 13.15 26.66 15.16
CA GLU A 97 12.61 27.91 14.61
C GLU A 97 11.18 28.23 15.11
N GLY A 98 10.31 27.23 15.15
CA GLY A 98 8.87 27.40 15.50
C GLY A 98 8.47 26.84 16.86
N GLY A 99 9.39 26.21 17.56
CA GLY A 99 9.13 25.54 18.83
C GLY A 99 8.59 24.11 18.68
N PRO A 100 8.61 23.32 19.78
CA PRO A 100 8.28 21.88 19.72
C PRO A 100 6.83 21.60 19.34
N VAL A 101 5.90 22.46 19.72
CA VAL A 101 4.47 22.32 19.38
C VAL A 101 4.26 22.48 17.89
N PHE A 102 4.89 23.47 17.28
CA PHE A 102 4.82 23.69 15.82
C PHE A 102 5.39 22.49 15.06
N ALA A 103 6.53 21.96 15.48
CA ALA A 103 7.14 20.80 14.86
C ALA A 103 6.23 19.55 14.91
N VAL A 104 5.55 19.31 16.04
CA VAL A 104 4.60 18.20 16.19
C VAL A 104 3.39 18.37 15.28
N VAL A 105 2.78 19.55 15.24
CA VAL A 105 1.63 19.83 14.36
C VAL A 105 2.00 19.60 12.90
N LEU A 106 3.16 20.08 12.49
CA LEU A 106 3.66 19.94 11.13
C LEU A 106 3.96 18.47 10.77
N LEU A 107 4.53 17.70 11.71
CA LEU A 107 4.75 16.27 11.56
C LEU A 107 3.42 15.50 11.39
N CYS A 108 2.42 15.79 12.23
CA CYS A 108 1.09 15.18 12.12
C CYS A 108 0.45 15.47 10.75
N PHE A 109 0.53 16.72 10.29
CA PHE A 109 0.04 17.10 8.96
C PHE A 109 0.73 16.31 7.85
N PHE A 110 2.05 16.15 7.94
CA PHE A 110 2.83 15.43 6.95
C PHE A 110 2.49 13.94 6.91
N VAL A 111 2.36 13.30 8.09
CA VAL A 111 1.97 11.89 8.20
C VAL A 111 0.56 11.67 7.64
N LEU A 112 -0.39 12.55 7.94
CA LEU A 112 -1.74 12.48 7.40
C LEU A 112 -1.76 12.65 5.87
N ALA A 113 -0.99 13.60 5.34
CA ALA A 113 -0.90 13.84 3.90
C ALA A 113 -0.33 12.61 3.16
N ILE A 114 0.79 12.07 3.65
CA ILE A 114 1.41 10.86 3.06
C ILE A 114 0.47 9.66 3.19
N GLY A 115 -0.16 9.48 4.36
CA GLY A 115 -1.13 8.40 4.58
C GLY A 115 -2.32 8.47 3.62
N THR A 116 -2.84 9.68 3.38
CA THR A 116 -3.93 9.91 2.43
C THR A 116 -3.50 9.57 1.00
N ILE A 117 -2.32 10.01 0.58
CA ILE A 117 -1.76 9.69 -0.74
C ILE A 117 -1.57 8.17 -0.89
N ALA A 118 -1.03 7.51 0.13
CA ALA A 118 -0.84 6.05 0.13
C ALA A 118 -2.18 5.30 0.01
N LEU A 119 -3.21 5.74 0.73
CA LEU A 119 -4.57 5.19 0.63
C LEU A 119 -5.17 5.37 -0.77
N LEU A 120 -5.01 6.55 -1.36
CA LEU A 120 -5.51 6.82 -2.72
C LEU A 120 -4.81 5.94 -3.75
N ILE A 121 -3.47 5.88 -3.72
CA ILE A 121 -2.70 5.02 -4.62
C ILE A 121 -3.08 3.55 -4.41
N GLY A 122 -3.24 3.13 -3.15
CA GLY A 122 -3.68 1.79 -2.80
C GLY A 122 -5.08 1.45 -3.33
N ALA A 123 -6.02 2.39 -3.22
CA ALA A 123 -7.38 2.23 -3.75
C ALA A 123 -7.39 2.13 -5.28
N PHE A 124 -6.62 2.99 -5.95
CA PHE A 124 -6.49 2.95 -7.42
C PHE A 124 -5.82 1.66 -7.89
N GLY A 125 -4.72 1.25 -7.27
CA GLY A 125 -4.05 -0.01 -7.58
C GLY A 125 -4.98 -1.21 -7.36
N GLY A 126 -5.66 -1.24 -6.21
CA GLY A 126 -6.63 -2.28 -5.89
C GLY A 126 -7.80 -2.34 -6.87
N PHE A 127 -8.33 -1.18 -7.27
CA PHE A 127 -9.39 -1.10 -8.29
C PHE A 127 -8.90 -1.62 -9.64
N PHE A 128 -7.71 -1.20 -10.08
CA PHE A 128 -7.13 -1.65 -11.34
C PHE A 128 -6.84 -3.16 -11.34
N GLY A 129 -6.30 -3.68 -10.25
CA GLY A 129 -6.09 -5.13 -10.07
C GLY A 129 -7.38 -5.93 -10.10
N GLY A 130 -8.43 -5.45 -9.41
CA GLY A 130 -9.75 -6.06 -9.43
C GLY A 130 -10.43 -6.02 -10.80
N TRP A 131 -10.29 -4.90 -11.51
CA TRP A 131 -10.78 -4.78 -12.88
C TRP A 131 -10.07 -5.77 -13.82
N LEU A 132 -8.75 -5.88 -13.71
CA LEU A 132 -7.97 -6.83 -14.51
C LEU A 132 -8.37 -8.27 -14.24
N ALA A 133 -8.64 -8.64 -12.99
CA ALA A 133 -9.13 -9.97 -12.63
C ALA A 133 -10.46 -10.28 -13.35
N GLY A 134 -11.41 -9.32 -13.38
CA GLY A 134 -12.67 -9.49 -14.07
C GLY A 134 -12.56 -9.59 -15.60
N GLN A 135 -11.47 -9.08 -16.20
CA GLN A 135 -11.21 -9.24 -17.63
C GLN A 135 -10.63 -10.63 -17.99
N LEU A 136 -9.92 -11.24 -17.05
CA LEU A 136 -9.25 -12.53 -17.26
C LEU A 136 -10.15 -13.73 -16.94
N ASP A 137 -11.24 -13.52 -16.22
CA ASP A 137 -12.24 -14.56 -15.93
C ASP A 137 -13.56 -14.28 -16.64
N PRO A 138 -13.70 -14.69 -17.93
CA PRO A 138 -14.89 -14.45 -18.73
C PRO A 138 -16.13 -15.25 -18.25
N THR A 139 -16.00 -16.12 -17.26
CA THR A 139 -17.09 -16.98 -16.77
C THR A 139 -18.09 -16.25 -15.86
N CYS A 140 -17.81 -15.00 -15.44
CA CYS A 140 -18.71 -14.21 -14.61
C CYS A 140 -19.73 -13.35 -15.40
N ASN A 141 -19.83 -13.51 -16.71
CA ASN A 141 -20.73 -12.71 -17.57
C ASN A 141 -22.00 -13.45 -18.05
N ASP A 142 -22.32 -14.61 -17.48
CA ASP A 142 -23.56 -15.33 -17.78
C ASP A 142 -24.53 -15.32 -16.60
#